data_ecb60bcd86222aeda5cf24a7f8697dfd
#
_entry.id   ecb60bcd86222aeda5cf24a7f8697dfd
#
_cell.length_a   1.000
_cell.length_b   1.000
_cell.length_c   1.000
_cell.angle_alpha   90.00
_cell.angle_beta   90.00
_cell.angle_gamma   90.00
#
_symmetry.space_group_name_H-M   'P 1'
#
loop_
_entity.id
_entity.type
_entity.pdbx_description
1 polymer ?
#
loop_
_entity_poly.entity_id
_entity_poly.type
_entity_poly.pdbx_seq_one_letter_code
_entity_poly.pdbx_strand_id
1 'polypeptide(L)'
;MPRTGDTRDAARGPDREAEFRRFVLATAISVLGTYAAAIALAVRTYQDTGQPAWVSAVFAAEFLPPVVIGVLLADRLNRLQPRRALVVADLVCAAVFAAVAGIHTPALVVALAAVAGAAAGIFRPISLAVVPAVVGEERIDAANGTLAAVDTAMTAIGQAGAGAVVAISGAAVVLGANAVSFVISAALLGSCGSLAARIPAGPARTPLRRLRRSARTIRRNLPLRQVAVAWMPVLAAMGIVNSIEVPLLLGPLAAGAALTGLTIAAASAGQTFGSLLAARLSGWLAHHYASVLAVVGISVLASGVSPVVGMVILLFIVGGIANGLAVVYNRSTVQRETSPEERAGILALLMSLGGVMTAVGAAVGAAVASAASPRAAFAVAGAIVLVSAVAARLMAADEAAAAVGTLSPRAGRVRR
;
A
#
# COMPACT_ATOMS: atom_id res chain seq x y z
N MET A 1 -53.33 -12.03 -2.77
CA MET A 1 -52.51 -11.87 -3.98
C MET A 1 -51.06 -11.88 -3.58
N PRO A 2 -50.27 -12.90 -3.95
CA PRO A 2 -48.84 -12.94 -3.66
C PRO A 2 -48.07 -11.99 -4.62
N ARG A 3 -47.12 -11.28 -4.05
CA ARG A 3 -46.27 -10.28 -4.76
C ARG A 3 -45.40 -10.97 -5.81
N THR A 4 -45.53 -10.55 -7.08
CA THR A 4 -44.80 -10.99 -8.26
C THR A 4 -43.40 -10.35 -8.31
N GLY A 5 -42.67 -10.30 -7.17
CA GLY A 5 -41.33 -9.70 -7.06
C GLY A 5 -40.15 -10.68 -7.09
N ASP A 6 -40.41 -11.96 -6.94
CA ASP A 6 -39.34 -12.92 -6.52
C ASP A 6 -38.68 -13.69 -7.68
N THR A 7 -39.21 -13.66 -8.88
CA THR A 7 -38.66 -14.42 -10.02
C THR A 7 -37.55 -13.70 -10.82
N ARG A 8 -37.43 -12.36 -10.71
CA ARG A 8 -36.37 -11.61 -11.39
C ARG A 8 -35.03 -11.58 -10.62
N ASP A 9 -35.04 -11.78 -9.30
CA ASP A 9 -33.82 -11.82 -8.50
C ASP A 9 -33.15 -13.19 -8.53
N ALA A 10 -33.91 -14.28 -8.63
CA ALA A 10 -33.34 -15.63 -8.77
C ALA A 10 -32.61 -15.86 -10.11
N ALA A 11 -33.06 -15.21 -11.21
CA ALA A 11 -32.42 -15.31 -12.51
C ALA A 11 -31.10 -14.49 -12.63
N ARG A 12 -30.82 -13.57 -11.69
CA ARG A 12 -29.60 -12.75 -11.67
C ARG A 12 -28.42 -13.34 -10.90
N GLY A 13 -28.65 -14.43 -10.17
CA GLY A 13 -27.64 -15.06 -9.31
C GLY A 13 -26.43 -15.62 -10.09
N PRO A 14 -26.62 -16.46 -11.10
CA PRO A 14 -25.52 -17.04 -11.87
C PRO A 14 -24.70 -16.03 -12.65
N ASP A 15 -25.36 -14.99 -13.20
CA ASP A 15 -24.68 -13.94 -13.97
C ASP A 15 -23.80 -13.06 -13.08
N ARG A 16 -24.26 -12.70 -11.89
CA ARG A 16 -23.49 -11.91 -10.92
C ARG A 16 -22.26 -12.67 -10.40
N GLU A 17 -22.38 -13.97 -10.14
CA GLU A 17 -21.24 -14.79 -9.71
C GLU A 17 -20.17 -14.87 -10.83
N ALA A 18 -20.60 -15.05 -12.07
CA ALA A 18 -19.69 -15.06 -13.23
C ALA A 18 -19.00 -13.69 -13.41
N GLU A 19 -19.73 -12.58 -13.24
CA GLU A 19 -19.15 -11.24 -13.31
C GLU A 19 -18.17 -10.97 -12.16
N PHE A 20 -18.47 -11.39 -10.95
CA PHE A 20 -17.56 -11.28 -9.82
C PHE A 20 -16.28 -12.09 -10.05
N ARG A 21 -16.39 -13.32 -10.57
CA ARG A 21 -15.22 -14.14 -10.93
C ARG A 21 -14.35 -13.47 -11.98
N ARG A 22 -14.95 -12.84 -13.01
CA ARG A 22 -14.20 -12.06 -14.01
C ARG A 22 -13.51 -10.84 -13.39
N PHE A 23 -14.19 -10.14 -12.47
CA PHE A 23 -13.64 -8.99 -11.76
C PHE A 23 -12.46 -9.39 -10.87
N VAL A 24 -12.59 -10.51 -10.12
CA VAL A 24 -11.49 -11.06 -9.30
C VAL A 24 -10.32 -11.50 -10.17
N LEU A 25 -10.57 -12.15 -11.30
CA LEU A 25 -9.53 -12.59 -12.22
C LEU A 25 -8.81 -11.40 -12.87
N ALA A 26 -9.55 -10.37 -13.29
CA ALA A 26 -8.96 -9.13 -13.79
C ALA A 26 -8.04 -8.49 -12.75
N THR A 27 -8.51 -8.38 -11.50
CA THR A 27 -7.72 -7.86 -10.38
C THR A 27 -6.47 -8.70 -10.13
N ALA A 28 -6.61 -10.04 -10.10
CA ALA A 28 -5.48 -10.95 -9.87
C ALA A 28 -4.36 -10.77 -10.91
N ILE A 29 -4.73 -10.78 -12.19
CA ILE A 29 -3.80 -10.66 -13.32
C ILE A 29 -3.12 -9.27 -13.30
N SER A 30 -3.88 -8.21 -13.09
CA SER A 30 -3.38 -6.84 -13.05
C SER A 30 -2.44 -6.61 -11.86
N VAL A 31 -2.78 -7.10 -10.67
CA VAL A 31 -1.95 -6.98 -9.46
C VAL A 31 -0.64 -7.75 -9.64
N LEU A 32 -0.71 -9.01 -10.08
CA LEU A 32 0.46 -9.84 -10.35
C LEU A 32 1.45 -9.13 -11.29
N GLY A 33 0.93 -8.64 -12.43
CA GLY A 33 1.73 -7.94 -13.43
C GLY A 33 2.33 -6.64 -12.89
N THR A 34 1.55 -5.84 -12.17
CA THR A 34 1.98 -4.55 -11.62
C THR A 34 3.14 -4.72 -10.64
N TYR A 35 3.06 -5.65 -9.69
CA TYR A 35 4.14 -5.86 -8.72
C TYR A 35 5.37 -6.53 -9.33
N ALA A 36 5.19 -7.38 -10.34
CA ALA A 36 6.32 -7.89 -11.11
C ALA A 36 7.00 -6.79 -11.90
N ALA A 37 6.23 -5.93 -12.56
CA ALA A 37 6.74 -4.81 -13.36
C ALA A 37 7.45 -3.76 -12.49
N ALA A 38 6.98 -3.49 -11.28
CA ALA A 38 7.64 -2.55 -10.36
C ALA A 38 9.10 -2.97 -10.06
N ILE A 39 9.33 -4.26 -9.79
CA ILE A 39 10.69 -4.79 -9.59
C ILE A 39 11.49 -4.73 -10.89
N ALA A 40 10.92 -5.18 -12.01
CA ALA A 40 11.60 -5.17 -13.29
C ALA A 40 12.01 -3.75 -13.72
N LEU A 41 11.14 -2.77 -13.48
CA LEU A 41 11.39 -1.37 -13.80
C LEU A 41 12.48 -0.77 -12.91
N ALA A 42 12.46 -1.07 -11.60
CA ALA A 42 13.49 -0.62 -10.67
C ALA A 42 14.87 -1.23 -11.00
N VAL A 43 14.92 -2.54 -11.26
CA VAL A 43 16.17 -3.25 -11.65
C VAL A 43 16.73 -2.67 -12.93
N ARG A 44 15.90 -2.53 -13.98
CA ARG A 44 16.31 -1.99 -15.27
C ARG A 44 16.78 -0.54 -15.16
N THR A 45 15.99 0.32 -14.48
CA THR A 45 16.37 1.73 -14.31
C THR A 45 17.72 1.85 -13.61
N TYR A 46 17.99 1.02 -12.61
CA TYR A 46 19.29 1.01 -11.95
C TYR A 46 20.40 0.45 -12.85
N GLN A 47 20.14 -0.61 -13.62
CA GLN A 47 21.11 -1.18 -14.57
C GLN A 47 21.47 -0.18 -15.69
N ASP A 48 20.48 0.54 -16.22
CA ASP A 48 20.66 1.50 -17.31
C ASP A 48 21.39 2.79 -16.85
N THR A 49 21.22 3.19 -15.59
CA THR A 49 21.70 4.50 -15.11
C THR A 49 22.82 4.43 -14.09
N GLY A 50 22.91 3.34 -13.32
CA GLY A 50 23.78 3.24 -12.15
C GLY A 50 23.42 4.20 -11.00
N GLN A 51 22.33 4.98 -11.12
CA GLN A 51 21.99 6.06 -10.21
C GLN A 51 20.73 5.76 -9.40
N PRO A 52 20.81 5.67 -8.06
CA PRO A 52 19.64 5.48 -7.20
C PRO A 52 18.55 6.56 -7.37
N ALA A 53 18.94 7.78 -7.75
CA ALA A 53 18.03 8.90 -7.95
C ALA A 53 16.95 8.59 -9.01
N TRP A 54 17.30 7.94 -10.10
CA TRP A 54 16.35 7.58 -11.14
C TRP A 54 15.35 6.49 -10.68
N VAL A 55 15.81 5.52 -9.90
CA VAL A 55 14.93 4.50 -9.31
C VAL A 55 13.92 5.16 -8.38
N SER A 56 14.37 6.06 -7.53
CA SER A 56 13.48 6.81 -6.63
C SER A 56 12.54 7.74 -7.39
N ALA A 57 12.99 8.36 -8.50
CA ALA A 57 12.13 9.19 -9.35
C ALA A 57 11.00 8.37 -9.99
N VAL A 58 11.29 7.16 -10.48
CA VAL A 58 10.29 6.23 -11.00
C VAL A 58 9.30 5.85 -9.91
N PHE A 59 9.80 5.47 -8.72
CA PHE A 59 8.95 5.13 -7.59
C PHE A 59 8.03 6.30 -7.19
N ALA A 60 8.58 7.50 -7.06
CA ALA A 60 7.79 8.70 -6.77
C ALA A 60 6.75 8.99 -7.86
N ALA A 61 7.10 8.78 -9.13
CA ALA A 61 6.22 8.96 -10.27
C ALA A 61 5.05 7.96 -10.28
N GLU A 62 5.24 6.75 -9.78
CA GLU A 62 4.15 5.77 -9.62
C GLU A 62 3.24 6.08 -8.44
N PHE A 63 3.79 6.60 -7.32
CA PHE A 63 3.05 6.77 -6.07
C PHE A 63 2.43 8.16 -5.87
N LEU A 64 3.05 9.23 -6.38
CA LEU A 64 2.56 10.59 -6.16
C LEU A 64 1.28 10.93 -6.92
N PRO A 65 1.14 10.61 -8.22
CA PRO A 65 -0.09 10.93 -8.97
C PRO A 65 -1.35 10.30 -8.39
N PRO A 66 -1.38 9.02 -7.93
CA PRO A 66 -2.56 8.45 -7.28
C PRO A 66 -3.03 9.25 -6.06
N VAL A 67 -2.08 9.72 -5.24
CA VAL A 67 -2.39 10.55 -4.07
C VAL A 67 -3.02 11.87 -4.47
N VAL A 68 -2.42 12.56 -5.45
CA VAL A 68 -2.90 13.84 -5.97
C VAL A 68 -4.30 13.68 -6.58
N ILE A 69 -4.51 12.67 -7.41
CA ILE A 69 -5.79 12.39 -8.06
C ILE A 69 -6.85 12.02 -7.02
N GLY A 70 -6.53 11.16 -6.06
CA GLY A 70 -7.44 10.75 -4.99
C GLY A 70 -7.91 11.92 -4.13
N VAL A 71 -7.05 12.91 -3.88
CA VAL A 71 -7.40 14.11 -3.09
C VAL A 71 -8.15 15.15 -3.93
N LEU A 72 -7.68 15.46 -5.15
CA LEU A 72 -8.17 16.58 -5.94
C LEU A 72 -9.37 16.23 -6.83
N LEU A 73 -9.45 14.98 -7.29
CA LEU A 73 -10.42 14.56 -8.30
C LEU A 73 -11.47 13.58 -7.78
N ALA A 74 -11.49 13.24 -6.47
CA ALA A 74 -12.44 12.28 -5.89
C ALA A 74 -13.91 12.52 -6.29
N ASP A 75 -14.36 13.78 -6.23
CA ASP A 75 -15.75 14.15 -6.60
C ASP A 75 -16.01 14.03 -8.11
N ARG A 76 -14.98 14.19 -8.94
CA ARG A 76 -15.09 14.04 -10.40
C ARG A 76 -15.08 12.56 -10.80
N LEU A 77 -14.31 11.73 -10.10
CA LEU A 77 -14.24 10.29 -10.34
C LEU A 77 -15.61 9.63 -10.15
N ASN A 78 -16.40 10.08 -9.15
CA ASN A 78 -17.74 9.57 -8.90
C ASN A 78 -18.74 9.86 -10.04
N ARG A 79 -18.42 10.77 -10.97
CA ARG A 79 -19.25 11.10 -12.15
C ARG A 79 -18.89 10.28 -13.38
N LEU A 80 -17.75 9.59 -13.36
CA LEU A 80 -17.32 8.76 -14.48
C LEU A 80 -18.19 7.50 -14.58
N GLN A 81 -18.34 6.98 -15.79
CA GLN A 81 -18.92 5.66 -15.99
C GLN A 81 -17.87 4.61 -15.59
N PRO A 82 -18.11 3.78 -14.55
CA PRO A 82 -17.08 2.94 -13.97
C PRO A 82 -16.41 2.01 -14.98
N ARG A 83 -17.19 1.32 -15.79
CA ARG A 83 -16.68 0.40 -16.81
C ARG A 83 -15.70 1.09 -17.76
N ARG A 84 -16.07 2.27 -18.30
CA ARG A 84 -15.18 3.01 -19.20
C ARG A 84 -13.92 3.48 -18.50
N ALA A 85 -14.07 4.00 -17.29
CA ALA A 85 -12.93 4.51 -16.53
C ALA A 85 -11.91 3.41 -16.20
N LEU A 86 -12.38 2.22 -15.78
CA LEU A 86 -11.51 1.07 -15.48
C LEU A 86 -10.82 0.55 -16.75
N VAL A 87 -11.58 0.36 -17.84
CA VAL A 87 -11.02 -0.13 -19.11
C VAL A 87 -10.01 0.85 -19.69
N VAL A 88 -10.31 2.16 -19.70
CA VAL A 88 -9.38 3.17 -20.20
C VAL A 88 -8.13 3.24 -19.34
N ALA A 89 -8.25 3.17 -18.02
CA ALA A 89 -7.09 3.16 -17.13
C ALA A 89 -6.15 1.96 -17.40
N ASP A 90 -6.73 0.75 -17.56
CA ASP A 90 -5.94 -0.44 -17.89
C ASP A 90 -5.28 -0.32 -19.26
N LEU A 91 -5.99 0.18 -20.30
CA LEU A 91 -5.42 0.36 -21.62
C LEU A 91 -4.31 1.43 -21.65
N VAL A 92 -4.43 2.49 -20.85
CA VAL A 92 -3.35 3.47 -20.68
C VAL A 92 -2.15 2.81 -20.02
N CYS A 93 -2.34 2.03 -18.96
CA CYS A 93 -1.25 1.27 -18.33
C CYS A 93 -0.61 0.27 -19.34
N ALA A 94 -1.41 -0.44 -20.12
CA ALA A 94 -0.92 -1.36 -21.15
C ALA A 94 -0.02 -0.63 -22.17
N ALA A 95 -0.47 0.51 -22.69
CA ALA A 95 0.31 1.32 -23.64
C ALA A 95 1.61 1.83 -23.00
N VAL A 96 1.54 2.31 -21.75
CA VAL A 96 2.71 2.80 -21.01
C VAL A 96 3.73 1.68 -20.82
N PHE A 97 3.33 0.51 -20.31
CA PHE A 97 4.28 -0.57 -20.04
C PHE A 97 4.84 -1.20 -21.32
N ALA A 98 4.05 -1.25 -22.40
CA ALA A 98 4.54 -1.63 -23.73
C ALA A 98 5.61 -0.65 -24.25
N ALA A 99 5.39 0.65 -24.09
CA ALA A 99 6.36 1.68 -24.47
C ALA A 99 7.63 1.62 -23.60
N VAL A 100 7.46 1.54 -22.27
CA VAL A 100 8.58 1.44 -21.34
C VAL A 100 9.43 0.19 -21.60
N ALA A 101 8.87 -0.92 -22.05
CA ALA A 101 9.64 -2.11 -22.39
C ALA A 101 10.74 -1.87 -23.44
N GLY A 102 10.56 -0.89 -24.34
CA GLY A 102 11.52 -0.53 -25.39
C GLY A 102 12.29 0.78 -25.17
N ILE A 103 11.94 1.59 -24.15
CA ILE A 103 12.52 2.92 -23.91
C ILE A 103 13.59 2.83 -22.82
N HIS A 104 14.77 3.43 -23.07
CA HIS A 104 15.90 3.48 -22.16
C HIS A 104 16.19 4.88 -21.61
N THR A 105 15.52 5.94 -22.11
CA THR A 105 15.72 7.31 -21.66
C THR A 105 15.10 7.51 -20.27
N PRO A 106 15.89 7.75 -19.18
CA PRO A 106 15.37 7.72 -17.81
C PRO A 106 14.26 8.75 -17.56
N ALA A 107 14.41 9.97 -18.09
CA ALA A 107 13.41 11.02 -17.95
C ALA A 107 12.06 10.63 -18.58
N LEU A 108 12.07 9.93 -19.73
CA LEU A 108 10.86 9.47 -20.40
C LEU A 108 10.22 8.30 -19.65
N VAL A 109 11.03 7.39 -19.08
CA VAL A 109 10.56 6.31 -18.20
C VAL A 109 9.84 6.89 -16.98
N VAL A 110 10.40 7.91 -16.32
CA VAL A 110 9.76 8.60 -15.19
C VAL A 110 8.44 9.26 -15.62
N ALA A 111 8.41 9.95 -16.76
CA ALA A 111 7.18 10.57 -17.25
C ALA A 111 6.09 9.54 -17.55
N LEU A 112 6.45 8.42 -18.17
CA LEU A 112 5.52 7.32 -18.44
C LEU A 112 5.05 6.63 -17.15
N ALA A 113 5.94 6.43 -16.17
CA ALA A 113 5.57 5.92 -14.84
C ALA A 113 4.56 6.83 -14.15
N ALA A 114 4.70 8.16 -14.29
CA ALA A 114 3.73 9.11 -13.75
C ALA A 114 2.35 8.99 -14.43
N VAL A 115 2.30 8.70 -15.73
CA VAL A 115 1.05 8.44 -16.46
C VAL A 115 0.40 7.14 -15.97
N ALA A 116 1.18 6.06 -15.77
CA ALA A 116 0.67 4.82 -15.20
C ALA A 116 0.16 5.03 -13.76
N GLY A 117 0.91 5.76 -12.93
CA GLY A 117 0.48 6.14 -11.59
C GLY A 117 -0.83 6.93 -11.59
N ALA A 118 -0.99 7.88 -12.53
CA ALA A 118 -2.23 8.63 -12.69
C ALA A 118 -3.42 7.72 -13.05
N ALA A 119 -3.21 6.77 -13.97
CA ALA A 119 -4.23 5.79 -14.33
C ALA A 119 -4.60 4.89 -13.14
N ALA A 120 -3.62 4.42 -12.36
CA ALA A 120 -3.86 3.66 -11.12
C ALA A 120 -4.63 4.47 -10.06
N GLY A 121 -4.38 5.79 -9.98
CA GLY A 121 -5.09 6.72 -9.11
C GLY A 121 -6.57 6.89 -9.48
N ILE A 122 -6.93 6.64 -10.72
CA ILE A 122 -8.33 6.59 -11.18
C ILE A 122 -8.91 5.19 -10.95
N PHE A 123 -8.17 4.15 -11.30
CA PHE A 123 -8.61 2.76 -11.25
C PHE A 123 -8.98 2.31 -9.84
N ARG A 124 -8.09 2.49 -8.86
CA ARG A 124 -8.22 1.93 -7.52
C ARG A 124 -9.46 2.38 -6.75
N PRO A 125 -9.81 3.67 -6.66
CA PRO A 125 -11.03 4.09 -5.97
C PRO A 125 -12.30 3.62 -6.69
N ILE A 126 -12.32 3.60 -8.02
CA ILE A 126 -13.47 3.15 -8.80
C ILE A 126 -13.67 1.64 -8.64
N SER A 127 -12.60 0.83 -8.68
CA SER A 127 -12.69 -0.62 -8.52
C SER A 127 -13.27 -1.02 -7.14
N LEU A 128 -12.92 -0.28 -6.08
CA LEU A 128 -13.51 -0.51 -4.76
C LEU A 128 -14.99 -0.06 -4.69
N ALA A 129 -15.33 1.05 -5.35
CA ALA A 129 -16.68 1.60 -5.33
C ALA A 129 -17.71 0.76 -6.10
N VAL A 130 -17.28 -0.07 -7.07
CA VAL A 130 -18.17 -0.91 -7.86
C VAL A 130 -18.49 -2.26 -7.23
N VAL A 131 -17.77 -2.68 -6.19
CA VAL A 131 -17.97 -3.98 -5.54
C VAL A 131 -19.43 -4.25 -5.19
N PRO A 132 -20.18 -3.30 -4.55
CA PRO A 132 -21.60 -3.52 -4.25
C PRO A 132 -22.47 -3.75 -5.48
N ALA A 133 -22.15 -3.10 -6.60
CA ALA A 133 -22.88 -3.28 -7.86
C ALA A 133 -22.68 -4.67 -8.47
N VAL A 134 -21.49 -5.25 -8.28
CA VAL A 134 -21.13 -6.57 -8.81
C VAL A 134 -21.72 -7.69 -7.97
N VAL A 135 -21.62 -7.63 -6.63
CA VAL A 135 -22.00 -8.75 -5.75
C VAL A 135 -23.33 -8.58 -5.01
N GLY A 136 -23.87 -7.35 -4.96
CA GLY A 136 -24.99 -6.98 -4.09
C GLY A 136 -24.55 -6.65 -2.66
N GLU A 137 -25.40 -5.95 -1.91
CA GLU A 137 -25.05 -5.42 -0.58
C GLU A 137 -24.76 -6.50 0.46
N GLU A 138 -25.44 -7.65 0.38
CA GLU A 138 -25.32 -8.76 1.34
C GLU A 138 -23.96 -9.47 1.30
N ARG A 139 -23.22 -9.40 0.17
CA ARG A 139 -21.97 -10.12 -0.06
C ARG A 139 -20.72 -9.23 -0.08
N ILE A 140 -20.85 -7.94 0.25
CA ILE A 140 -19.75 -6.96 0.19
C ILE A 140 -18.55 -7.39 1.04
N ASP A 141 -18.78 -7.84 2.27
CA ASP A 141 -17.69 -8.22 3.19
C ASP A 141 -16.92 -9.44 2.67
N ALA A 142 -17.64 -10.46 2.19
CA ALA A 142 -17.02 -11.64 1.59
C ALA A 142 -16.24 -11.30 0.31
N ALA A 143 -16.79 -10.43 -0.54
CA ALA A 143 -16.12 -9.97 -1.76
C ALA A 143 -14.85 -9.17 -1.45
N ASN A 144 -14.91 -8.23 -0.50
CA ASN A 144 -13.74 -7.47 -0.07
C ASN A 144 -12.67 -8.38 0.55
N GLY A 145 -13.07 -9.39 1.32
CA GLY A 145 -12.16 -10.41 1.85
C GLY A 145 -11.45 -11.19 0.74
N THR A 146 -12.19 -11.62 -0.28
CA THR A 146 -11.63 -12.31 -1.45
C THR A 146 -10.66 -11.43 -2.21
N LEU A 147 -11.04 -10.17 -2.50
CA LEU A 147 -10.17 -9.22 -3.20
C LEU A 147 -8.89 -8.91 -2.42
N ALA A 148 -8.98 -8.76 -1.09
CA ALA A 148 -7.81 -8.55 -0.25
C ALA A 148 -6.88 -9.76 -0.22
N ALA A 149 -7.41 -10.97 -0.18
CA ALA A 149 -6.63 -12.21 -0.23
C ALA A 149 -5.92 -12.35 -1.59
N VAL A 150 -6.61 -12.06 -2.68
CA VAL A 150 -6.05 -12.06 -4.04
C VAL A 150 -4.97 -11.00 -4.19
N ASP A 151 -5.20 -9.77 -3.74
CA ASP A 151 -4.21 -8.69 -3.78
C ASP A 151 -2.92 -9.10 -3.05
N THR A 152 -3.05 -9.65 -1.85
CA THR A 152 -1.91 -10.10 -1.05
C THR A 152 -1.14 -11.26 -1.72
N ALA A 153 -1.85 -12.29 -2.20
CA ALA A 153 -1.23 -13.44 -2.84
C ALA A 153 -0.55 -13.07 -4.16
N MET A 154 -1.21 -12.28 -5.00
CA MET A 154 -0.66 -11.87 -6.30
C MET A 154 0.50 -10.90 -6.16
N THR A 155 0.50 -10.03 -5.15
CA THR A 155 1.64 -9.19 -4.80
C THR A 155 2.86 -10.04 -4.45
N ALA A 156 2.72 -11.02 -3.56
CA ALA A 156 3.83 -11.89 -3.15
C ALA A 156 4.37 -12.73 -4.33
N ILE A 157 3.48 -13.31 -5.13
CA ILE A 157 3.86 -14.12 -6.31
C ILE A 157 4.52 -13.24 -7.38
N GLY A 158 3.98 -12.05 -7.64
CA GLY A 158 4.53 -11.11 -8.61
C GLY A 158 5.94 -10.67 -8.26
N GLN A 159 6.16 -10.29 -7.01
CA GLN A 159 7.48 -9.89 -6.51
C GLN A 159 8.47 -11.05 -6.52
N ALA A 160 8.07 -12.24 -6.06
CA ALA A 160 8.93 -13.42 -6.06
C ALA A 160 9.32 -13.86 -7.47
N GLY A 161 8.36 -13.90 -8.39
CA GLY A 161 8.58 -14.34 -9.77
C GLY A 161 9.36 -13.33 -10.60
N ALA A 162 9.18 -12.03 -10.35
CA ALA A 162 9.80 -10.97 -11.15
C ALA A 162 11.33 -11.07 -11.20
N GLY A 163 11.98 -11.26 -10.04
CA GLY A 163 13.43 -11.36 -9.97
C GLY A 163 13.98 -12.53 -10.78
N ALA A 164 13.33 -13.69 -10.72
CA ALA A 164 13.72 -14.88 -11.49
C ALA A 164 13.52 -14.66 -13.01
N VAL A 165 12.36 -14.11 -13.42
CA VAL A 165 12.08 -13.85 -14.83
C VAL A 165 13.01 -12.77 -15.38
N VAL A 166 13.27 -11.70 -14.62
CA VAL A 166 14.23 -10.65 -15.01
C VAL A 166 15.64 -11.23 -15.19
N ALA A 167 16.07 -12.14 -14.31
CA ALA A 167 17.40 -12.75 -14.39
C ALA A 167 17.56 -13.67 -15.63
N ILE A 168 16.48 -14.34 -16.07
CA ILE A 168 16.50 -15.30 -17.19
C ILE A 168 16.23 -14.60 -18.51
N SER A 169 15.23 -13.73 -18.56
CA SER A 169 14.66 -13.19 -19.81
C SER A 169 14.77 -11.66 -19.93
N GLY A 170 15.32 -10.99 -18.92
CA GLY A 170 15.43 -9.55 -18.88
C GLY A 170 14.16 -8.82 -18.46
N ALA A 171 14.32 -7.56 -18.03
CA ALA A 171 13.23 -6.73 -17.53
C ALA A 171 12.18 -6.40 -18.59
N ALA A 172 12.57 -6.26 -19.87
CA ALA A 172 11.66 -5.94 -20.97
C ALA A 172 10.54 -6.99 -21.13
N VAL A 173 10.86 -8.27 -20.92
CA VAL A 173 9.87 -9.36 -20.99
C VAL A 173 8.82 -9.22 -19.89
N VAL A 174 9.23 -8.91 -18.66
CA VAL A 174 8.30 -8.71 -17.52
C VAL A 174 7.41 -7.48 -17.77
N LEU A 175 7.99 -6.39 -18.27
CA LEU A 175 7.24 -5.16 -18.60
C LEU A 175 6.25 -5.38 -19.73
N GLY A 176 6.65 -6.12 -20.77
CA GLY A 176 5.76 -6.52 -21.86
C GLY A 176 4.64 -7.45 -21.41
N ALA A 177 4.95 -8.44 -20.56
CA ALA A 177 3.96 -9.33 -19.96
C ALA A 177 2.94 -8.54 -19.11
N ASN A 178 3.40 -7.53 -18.37
CA ASN A 178 2.50 -6.64 -17.64
C ASN A 178 1.60 -5.82 -18.57
N ALA A 179 2.11 -5.34 -19.71
CA ALA A 179 1.27 -4.68 -20.71
C ALA A 179 0.15 -5.60 -21.20
N VAL A 180 0.47 -6.87 -21.49
CA VAL A 180 -0.54 -7.88 -21.87
C VAL A 180 -1.52 -8.14 -20.72
N SER A 181 -1.06 -8.19 -19.48
CA SER A 181 -1.92 -8.40 -18.31
C SER A 181 -3.00 -7.30 -18.18
N PHE A 182 -2.65 -6.05 -18.44
CA PHE A 182 -3.60 -4.95 -18.47
C PHE A 182 -4.60 -5.04 -19.62
N VAL A 183 -4.19 -5.51 -20.80
CA VAL A 183 -5.12 -5.76 -21.92
C VAL A 183 -6.14 -6.84 -21.55
N ILE A 184 -5.68 -7.93 -20.92
CA ILE A 184 -6.56 -9.02 -20.46
C ILE A 184 -7.52 -8.49 -19.38
N SER A 185 -7.02 -7.72 -18.43
CA SER A 185 -7.84 -7.09 -17.38
C SER A 185 -8.91 -6.18 -18.00
N ALA A 186 -8.53 -5.31 -18.94
CA ALA A 186 -9.45 -4.42 -19.65
C ALA A 186 -10.55 -5.20 -20.40
N ALA A 187 -10.20 -6.31 -21.05
CA ALA A 187 -11.17 -7.16 -21.73
C ALA A 187 -12.16 -7.83 -20.77
N LEU A 188 -11.66 -8.35 -19.62
CA LEU A 188 -12.49 -8.95 -18.59
C LEU A 188 -13.44 -7.93 -17.98
N LEU A 189 -12.94 -6.75 -17.57
CA LEU A 189 -13.75 -5.65 -17.02
C LEU A 189 -14.74 -5.11 -18.05
N GLY A 190 -14.32 -5.03 -19.30
CA GLY A 190 -15.16 -4.63 -20.42
C GLY A 190 -16.35 -5.59 -20.65
N SER A 191 -16.23 -6.86 -20.28
CA SER A 191 -17.29 -7.86 -20.40
C SER A 191 -18.28 -7.87 -19.21
N CYS A 192 -18.02 -7.13 -18.12
CA CYS A 192 -18.90 -7.07 -16.96
C CYS A 192 -20.02 -6.04 -17.17
N GLY A 193 -21.26 -6.53 -17.27
CA GLY A 193 -22.45 -5.69 -17.51
C GLY A 193 -22.81 -4.80 -16.32
N SER A 194 -22.62 -5.32 -15.08
CA SER A 194 -22.91 -4.60 -13.84
C SER A 194 -22.10 -3.30 -13.69
N LEU A 195 -20.90 -3.23 -14.28
CA LEU A 195 -20.06 -2.03 -14.27
C LEU A 195 -20.58 -0.90 -15.16
N ALA A 196 -21.60 -1.13 -15.97
CA ALA A 196 -22.21 -0.09 -16.81
C ALA A 196 -23.06 0.91 -15.99
N ALA A 197 -23.57 0.51 -14.83
CA ALA A 197 -24.37 1.36 -13.95
C ALA A 197 -23.50 2.47 -13.32
N ARG A 198 -24.04 3.70 -13.25
CA ARG A 198 -23.37 4.80 -12.54
C ARG A 198 -23.43 4.55 -11.02
N ILE A 199 -22.32 4.80 -10.34
CA ILE A 199 -22.30 4.82 -8.88
C ILE A 199 -23.12 6.02 -8.41
N PRO A 200 -24.11 5.85 -7.50
CA PRO A 200 -24.84 6.97 -6.94
C PRO A 200 -23.86 7.95 -6.27
N ALA A 201 -23.85 9.19 -6.71
CA ALA A 201 -23.05 10.22 -6.07
C ALA A 201 -23.59 10.46 -4.66
N GLY A 202 -22.83 10.11 -3.64
CA GLY A 202 -23.17 10.48 -2.26
C GLY A 202 -23.20 12.01 -2.10
N PRO A 203 -23.86 12.55 -1.06
CA PRO A 203 -24.01 13.99 -0.85
C PRO A 203 -22.64 14.68 -0.90
N ALA A 204 -22.51 15.69 -1.75
CA ALA A 204 -21.32 16.50 -1.95
C ALA A 204 -20.97 17.23 -0.64
N ARG A 205 -20.10 16.65 0.17
CA ARG A 205 -19.53 17.34 1.32
C ARG A 205 -18.14 17.84 0.92
N THR A 206 -17.88 19.14 1.15
CA THR A 206 -16.59 19.75 0.83
C THR A 206 -15.43 18.93 1.41
N PRO A 207 -14.50 18.42 0.59
CA PRO A 207 -13.41 17.53 1.04
C PRO A 207 -12.63 18.12 2.22
N LEU A 208 -12.44 19.44 2.22
CA LEU A 208 -11.70 20.15 3.25
C LEU A 208 -12.38 20.10 4.63
N ARG A 209 -13.71 20.11 4.70
CA ARG A 209 -14.44 19.98 5.97
C ARG A 209 -14.32 18.55 6.55
N ARG A 210 -14.35 17.53 5.68
CA ARG A 210 -14.10 16.14 6.09
C ARG A 210 -12.68 15.99 6.66
N LEU A 211 -11.67 16.45 5.93
CA LEU A 211 -10.27 16.41 6.38
C LEU A 211 -10.07 17.10 7.73
N ARG A 212 -10.62 18.32 7.90
CA ARG A 212 -10.53 19.05 9.17
C ARG A 212 -11.24 18.32 10.31
N ARG A 213 -12.39 17.70 10.06
CA ARG A 213 -13.10 16.90 11.07
C ARG A 213 -12.26 15.68 11.47
N SER A 214 -11.80 14.88 10.51
CA SER A 214 -10.96 13.71 10.76
C SER A 214 -9.66 14.07 11.50
N ALA A 215 -8.98 15.16 11.11
CA ALA A 215 -7.79 15.65 11.79
C ALA A 215 -8.09 16.07 13.25
N ARG A 216 -9.26 16.68 13.51
CA ARG A 216 -9.67 17.06 14.86
C ARG A 216 -9.95 15.84 15.73
N THR A 217 -10.61 14.80 15.17
CA THR A 217 -10.85 13.53 15.87
C THR A 217 -9.53 12.85 16.23
N ILE A 218 -8.59 12.72 15.26
CA ILE A 218 -7.26 12.15 15.51
C ILE A 218 -6.52 12.91 16.62
N ARG A 219 -6.54 14.25 16.61
CA ARG A 219 -5.85 15.06 17.63
C ARG A 219 -6.43 14.90 19.03
N ARG A 220 -7.73 14.62 19.16
CA ARG A 220 -8.45 14.51 20.44
C ARG A 220 -8.45 13.10 21.01
N ASN A 221 -8.28 12.09 20.17
CA ASN A 221 -8.23 10.69 20.57
C ASN A 221 -6.77 10.25 20.67
N LEU A 222 -6.33 9.86 21.87
CA LEU A 222 -4.93 9.53 22.14
C LEU A 222 -4.45 8.31 21.35
N PRO A 223 -5.15 7.16 21.32
CA PRO A 223 -4.78 6.01 20.47
C PRO A 223 -4.64 6.37 18.98
N LEU A 224 -5.56 7.16 18.42
CA LEU A 224 -5.45 7.60 17.02
C LEU A 224 -4.27 8.54 16.78
N ARG A 225 -3.96 9.38 17.77
CA ARG A 225 -2.79 10.26 17.73
C ARG A 225 -1.49 9.46 17.78
N GLN A 226 -1.42 8.40 18.60
CA GLN A 226 -0.28 7.48 18.63
C GLN A 226 -0.06 6.83 17.27
N VAL A 227 -1.12 6.29 16.64
CA VAL A 227 -1.02 5.75 15.29
C VAL A 227 -0.51 6.80 14.30
N ALA A 228 -1.04 8.03 14.31
CA ALA A 228 -0.60 9.06 13.40
C ALA A 228 0.87 9.48 13.63
N VAL A 229 1.27 9.73 14.87
CA VAL A 229 2.61 10.22 15.22
C VAL A 229 3.67 9.14 15.03
N ALA A 230 3.40 7.91 15.45
CA ALA A 230 4.37 6.81 15.33
C ALA A 230 4.43 6.19 13.93
N TRP A 231 3.30 6.11 13.20
CA TRP A 231 3.25 5.40 11.93
C TRP A 231 3.59 6.27 10.71
N MET A 232 3.29 7.57 10.72
CA MET A 232 3.59 8.42 9.56
C MET A 232 5.10 8.49 9.24
N PRO A 233 6.02 8.66 10.22
CA PRO A 233 7.45 8.58 9.94
C PRO A 233 7.90 7.19 9.45
N VAL A 234 7.27 6.10 9.95
CA VAL A 234 7.54 4.74 9.45
C VAL A 234 7.20 4.63 7.97
N LEU A 235 6.09 5.21 7.52
CA LEU A 235 5.74 5.23 6.09
C LEU A 235 6.75 6.02 5.25
N ALA A 236 7.30 7.12 5.78
CA ALA A 236 8.41 7.82 5.13
C ALA A 236 9.67 6.94 5.05
N ALA A 237 10.02 6.26 6.14
CA ALA A 237 11.15 5.33 6.15
C ALA A 237 10.94 4.16 5.15
N MET A 238 9.72 3.64 5.04
CA MET A 238 9.40 2.61 4.03
C MET A 238 9.50 3.18 2.61
N GLY A 239 9.18 4.46 2.39
CA GLY A 239 9.43 5.14 1.13
C GLY A 239 10.92 5.15 0.74
N ILE A 240 11.83 5.41 1.71
CA ILE A 240 13.28 5.29 1.51
C ILE A 240 13.64 3.85 1.15
N VAL A 241 13.19 2.87 1.94
CA VAL A 241 13.52 1.45 1.75
C VAL A 241 13.07 1.00 0.35
N ASN A 242 11.81 1.18 0.00
CA ASN A 242 11.25 0.71 -1.27
C ASN A 242 11.91 1.34 -2.50
N SER A 243 12.41 2.58 -2.39
CA SER A 243 13.08 3.25 -3.51
C SER A 243 14.57 2.90 -3.62
N ILE A 244 15.20 2.48 -2.51
CA ILE A 244 16.67 2.25 -2.44
C ILE A 244 17.03 0.77 -2.27
N GLU A 245 16.08 -0.12 -1.99
CA GLU A 245 16.37 -1.56 -1.80
C GLU A 245 17.03 -2.19 -3.04
N VAL A 246 16.55 -1.89 -4.25
CA VAL A 246 17.17 -2.37 -5.49
C VAL A 246 18.57 -1.80 -5.68
N PRO A 247 18.81 -0.48 -5.57
CA PRO A 247 20.15 0.08 -5.53
C PRO A 247 21.09 -0.51 -4.48
N LEU A 248 20.59 -0.83 -3.26
CA LEU A 248 21.39 -1.48 -2.21
C LEU A 248 21.80 -2.90 -2.62
N LEU A 249 20.84 -3.68 -3.14
CA LEU A 249 21.06 -5.09 -3.48
C LEU A 249 21.92 -5.27 -4.72
N LEU A 250 21.67 -4.51 -5.79
CA LEU A 250 22.43 -4.61 -7.04
C LEU A 250 23.79 -3.91 -6.97
N GLY A 251 23.90 -2.81 -6.22
CA GLY A 251 25.15 -2.03 -6.08
C GLY A 251 26.07 -2.65 -5.01
N PRO A 252 26.07 -2.14 -3.75
CA PRO A 252 27.03 -2.54 -2.72
C PRO A 252 27.04 -4.03 -2.35
N LEU A 253 25.93 -4.75 -2.59
CA LEU A 253 25.78 -6.17 -2.26
C LEU A 253 25.97 -7.09 -3.47
N ALA A 254 25.99 -6.55 -4.70
CA ALA A 254 26.16 -7.30 -5.95
C ALA A 254 25.27 -8.57 -6.05
N ALA A 255 24.03 -8.48 -5.54
CA ALA A 255 23.16 -9.64 -5.36
C ALA A 255 22.64 -10.24 -6.67
N GLY A 256 22.65 -9.47 -7.76
CA GLY A 256 21.98 -9.85 -9.01
C GLY A 256 20.45 -9.79 -8.92
N ALA A 257 19.78 -9.86 -10.07
CA ALA A 257 18.32 -9.65 -10.16
C ALA A 257 17.52 -10.75 -9.41
N ALA A 258 17.95 -12.00 -9.50
CA ALA A 258 17.25 -13.12 -8.86
C ALA A 258 17.22 -13.00 -7.33
N LEU A 259 18.39 -12.76 -6.71
CA LEU A 259 18.48 -12.59 -5.25
C LEU A 259 17.80 -11.28 -4.79
N THR A 260 17.81 -10.23 -5.62
CA THR A 260 17.06 -9.01 -5.36
C THR A 260 15.56 -9.30 -5.28
N GLY A 261 15.00 -9.97 -6.28
CA GLY A 261 13.58 -10.36 -6.25
C GLY A 261 13.25 -11.30 -5.08
N LEU A 262 14.12 -12.26 -4.77
CA LEU A 262 13.95 -13.16 -3.62
C LEU A 262 13.93 -12.38 -2.30
N THR A 263 14.81 -11.40 -2.12
CA THR A 263 14.89 -10.58 -0.90
C THR A 263 13.59 -9.79 -0.69
N ILE A 264 13.09 -9.15 -1.75
CA ILE A 264 11.83 -8.38 -1.69
C ILE A 264 10.63 -9.30 -1.43
N ALA A 265 10.61 -10.47 -2.10
CA ALA A 265 9.58 -11.49 -1.87
C ALA A 265 9.60 -12.01 -0.43
N ALA A 266 10.78 -12.23 0.14
CA ALA A 266 10.96 -12.66 1.53
C ALA A 266 10.40 -11.63 2.53
N ALA A 267 10.61 -10.33 2.29
CA ALA A 267 9.99 -9.25 3.07
C ALA A 267 8.47 -9.30 3.01
N SER A 268 7.90 -9.46 1.80
CA SER A 268 6.45 -9.53 1.58
C SER A 268 5.83 -10.79 2.20
N ALA A 269 6.51 -11.93 2.13
CA ALA A 269 6.09 -13.15 2.81
C ALA A 269 6.12 -12.99 4.33
N GLY A 270 7.18 -12.38 4.87
CA GLY A 270 7.27 -12.02 6.28
C GLY A 270 6.12 -11.11 6.72
N GLN A 271 5.82 -10.06 5.97
CA GLN A 271 4.73 -9.14 6.25
C GLN A 271 3.36 -9.84 6.24
N THR A 272 3.13 -10.71 5.27
CA THR A 272 1.90 -11.52 5.20
C THR A 272 1.78 -12.42 6.43
N PHE A 273 2.84 -13.14 6.79
CA PHE A 273 2.86 -14.00 7.97
C PHE A 273 2.64 -13.20 9.27
N GLY A 274 3.30 -12.05 9.43
CA GLY A 274 3.10 -11.15 10.56
C GLY A 274 1.66 -10.64 10.64
N SER A 275 1.05 -10.29 9.51
CA SER A 275 -0.36 -9.86 9.46
C SER A 275 -1.33 -10.96 9.89
N LEU A 276 -1.09 -12.21 9.49
CA LEU A 276 -1.88 -13.37 9.95
C LEU A 276 -1.71 -13.64 11.45
N LEU A 277 -0.48 -13.50 11.95
CA LEU A 277 -0.17 -13.70 13.35
C LEU A 277 -0.77 -12.62 14.27
N ALA A 278 -0.95 -11.41 13.75
CA ALA A 278 -1.47 -10.26 14.50
C ALA A 278 -2.84 -10.52 15.12
N ALA A 279 -3.71 -11.30 14.46
CA ALA A 279 -5.02 -11.65 14.99
C ALA A 279 -4.90 -12.45 16.31
N ARG A 280 -3.89 -13.32 16.41
CA ARG A 280 -3.63 -14.13 17.63
C ARG A 280 -2.89 -13.34 18.72
N LEU A 281 -2.18 -12.29 18.35
CA LEU A 281 -1.34 -11.49 19.24
C LEU A 281 -1.97 -10.13 19.58
N SER A 282 -3.25 -9.90 19.32
CA SER A 282 -3.89 -8.57 19.45
C SER A 282 -3.73 -7.95 20.85
N GLY A 283 -3.90 -8.73 21.93
CA GLY A 283 -3.70 -8.27 23.31
C GLY A 283 -2.23 -7.96 23.62
N TRP A 284 -1.30 -8.78 23.14
CA TRP A 284 0.14 -8.56 23.31
C TRP A 284 0.61 -7.32 22.54
N LEU A 285 0.12 -7.12 21.33
CA LEU A 285 0.47 -5.97 20.48
C LEU A 285 0.13 -4.63 21.12
N ALA A 286 -0.97 -4.55 21.87
CA ALA A 286 -1.35 -3.33 22.57
C ALA A 286 -0.27 -2.83 23.53
N HIS A 287 0.47 -3.74 24.17
CA HIS A 287 1.53 -3.41 25.13
C HIS A 287 2.94 -3.36 24.49
N HIS A 288 3.13 -3.99 23.33
CA HIS A 288 4.45 -4.17 22.72
C HIS A 288 4.61 -3.48 21.37
N TYR A 289 3.69 -2.60 20.99
CA TYR A 289 3.72 -1.91 19.70
C TYR A 289 5.04 -1.17 19.43
N ALA A 290 5.56 -0.47 20.43
CA ALA A 290 6.86 0.22 20.34
C ALA A 290 8.02 -0.75 20.10
N SER A 291 8.00 -1.93 20.75
CA SER A 291 9.01 -2.98 20.53
C SER A 291 8.93 -3.58 19.13
N VAL A 292 7.72 -3.73 18.59
CA VAL A 292 7.50 -4.18 17.21
C VAL A 292 8.09 -3.17 16.22
N LEU A 293 7.86 -1.87 16.42
CA LEU A 293 8.49 -0.83 15.61
C LEU A 293 10.01 -0.82 15.75
N ALA A 294 10.54 -1.05 16.95
CA ALA A 294 11.98 -1.15 17.16
C ALA A 294 12.59 -2.31 16.36
N VAL A 295 11.93 -3.47 16.29
CA VAL A 295 12.37 -4.60 15.46
C VAL A 295 12.41 -4.21 13.99
N VAL A 296 11.39 -3.50 13.47
CA VAL A 296 11.41 -2.97 12.09
C VAL A 296 12.62 -2.06 11.89
N GLY A 297 12.83 -1.09 12.78
CA GLY A 297 13.93 -0.13 12.68
C GLY A 297 15.32 -0.77 12.74
N ILE A 298 15.50 -1.72 13.66
CA ILE A 298 16.76 -2.48 13.77
C ILE A 298 16.99 -3.31 12.51
N SER A 299 15.98 -4.00 12.00
CA SER A 299 16.10 -4.81 10.78
C SER A 299 16.50 -3.95 9.58
N VAL A 300 15.90 -2.77 9.40
CA VAL A 300 16.24 -1.85 8.32
C VAL A 300 17.66 -1.30 8.51
N LEU A 301 18.02 -0.84 9.71
CA LEU A 301 19.37 -0.32 10.02
C LEU A 301 20.43 -1.37 9.77
N ALA A 302 20.24 -2.58 10.30
CA ALA A 302 21.18 -3.70 10.16
C ALA A 302 21.32 -4.13 8.69
N SER A 303 20.27 -4.06 7.89
CA SER A 303 20.32 -4.35 6.45
C SER A 303 21.26 -3.37 5.72
N GLY A 304 21.25 -2.09 6.12
CA GLY A 304 22.14 -1.07 5.55
C GLY A 304 23.63 -1.32 5.80
N VAL A 305 23.98 -1.90 6.94
CA VAL A 305 25.38 -2.17 7.32
C VAL A 305 25.82 -3.61 7.01
N SER A 306 24.90 -4.49 6.65
CA SER A 306 25.22 -5.89 6.36
C SER A 306 26.15 -6.03 5.16
N PRO A 307 27.20 -6.87 5.24
CA PRO A 307 28.07 -7.17 4.11
C PRO A 307 27.55 -8.33 3.23
N VAL A 308 26.53 -9.08 3.70
CA VAL A 308 26.12 -10.36 3.08
C VAL A 308 24.63 -10.34 2.76
N VAL A 309 24.27 -10.71 1.53
CA VAL A 309 22.88 -10.76 1.07
C VAL A 309 22.02 -11.71 1.91
N GLY A 310 22.55 -12.86 2.32
CA GLY A 310 21.82 -13.83 3.15
C GLY A 310 21.35 -13.24 4.49
N MET A 311 22.17 -12.38 5.12
CA MET A 311 21.77 -11.65 6.32
C MET A 311 20.66 -10.64 6.02
N VAL A 312 20.75 -9.94 4.89
CA VAL A 312 19.72 -8.98 4.48
C VAL A 312 18.38 -9.71 4.24
N ILE A 313 18.38 -10.87 3.60
CA ILE A 313 17.16 -11.68 3.43
C ILE A 313 16.53 -12.01 4.78
N LEU A 314 17.33 -12.47 5.76
CA LEU A 314 16.83 -12.78 7.11
C LEU A 314 16.25 -11.53 7.79
N LEU A 315 16.96 -10.39 7.71
CA LEU A 315 16.51 -9.13 8.28
C LEU A 315 15.22 -8.62 7.61
N PHE A 316 15.05 -8.81 6.31
CA PHE A 316 13.84 -8.47 5.57
C PHE A 316 12.65 -9.37 5.96
N ILE A 317 12.89 -10.65 6.25
CA ILE A 317 11.84 -11.54 6.81
C ILE A 317 11.42 -11.05 8.20
N VAL A 318 12.38 -10.84 9.11
CA VAL A 318 12.09 -10.40 10.48
C VAL A 318 11.43 -9.03 10.51
N GLY A 319 11.99 -8.06 9.77
CA GLY A 319 11.41 -6.73 9.62
C GLY A 319 10.03 -6.77 8.97
N GLY A 320 9.84 -7.62 7.97
CA GLY A 320 8.56 -7.87 7.32
C GLY A 320 7.52 -8.37 8.31
N ILE A 321 7.82 -9.41 9.09
CA ILE A 321 6.92 -9.94 10.14
C ILE A 321 6.50 -8.82 11.10
N ALA A 322 7.47 -8.07 11.62
CA ALA A 322 7.20 -6.96 12.54
C ALA A 322 6.35 -5.87 11.87
N ASN A 323 6.64 -5.52 10.61
CA ASN A 323 5.84 -4.56 9.84
C ASN A 323 4.39 -5.03 9.64
N GLY A 324 4.18 -6.31 9.34
CA GLY A 324 2.85 -6.92 9.22
C GLY A 324 2.04 -6.82 10.51
N LEU A 325 2.68 -7.12 11.65
CA LEU A 325 2.07 -6.94 12.98
C LEU A 325 1.66 -5.47 13.22
N ALA A 326 2.55 -4.52 12.89
CA ALA A 326 2.29 -3.09 13.08
C ALA A 326 1.15 -2.58 12.18
N VAL A 327 1.10 -2.99 10.92
CA VAL A 327 0.04 -2.62 9.96
C VAL A 327 -1.34 -3.04 10.49
N VAL A 328 -1.46 -4.30 10.96
CA VAL A 328 -2.74 -4.81 11.49
C VAL A 328 -3.11 -4.11 12.78
N TYR A 329 -2.14 -3.87 13.69
CA TYR A 329 -2.38 -3.11 14.93
C TYR A 329 -2.95 -1.72 14.64
N ASN A 330 -2.31 -0.97 13.73
CA ASN A 330 -2.74 0.38 13.36
C ASN A 330 -4.16 0.38 12.77
N ARG A 331 -4.43 -0.55 11.85
CA ARG A 331 -5.75 -0.69 11.23
C ARG A 331 -6.83 -1.03 12.26
N SER A 332 -6.55 -1.98 13.15
CA SER A 332 -7.46 -2.40 14.22
C SER A 332 -7.70 -1.28 15.23
N THR A 333 -6.68 -0.49 15.57
CA THR A 333 -6.82 0.66 16.45
C THR A 333 -7.74 1.71 15.84
N VAL A 334 -7.56 2.06 14.57
CA VAL A 334 -8.46 2.98 13.89
C VAL A 334 -9.90 2.43 13.88
N GLN A 335 -10.07 1.14 13.65
CA GLN A 335 -11.41 0.52 13.63
C GLN A 335 -12.11 0.52 14.98
N ARG A 336 -11.37 0.32 16.07
CA ARG A 336 -11.92 0.31 17.45
C ARG A 336 -12.26 1.71 17.95
N GLU A 337 -11.42 2.69 17.61
CA GLU A 337 -11.49 4.05 18.12
C GLU A 337 -12.40 4.99 17.31
N THR A 338 -13.05 4.49 16.26
CA THR A 338 -13.87 5.33 15.37
C THR A 338 -15.26 4.75 15.16
N SER A 339 -16.28 5.63 15.15
CA SER A 339 -17.61 5.25 14.71
C SER A 339 -17.64 4.89 13.21
N PRO A 340 -18.60 4.07 12.75
CA PRO A 340 -18.71 3.71 11.32
C PRO A 340 -18.75 4.94 10.39
N GLU A 341 -19.39 6.03 10.82
CA GLU A 341 -19.56 7.25 10.03
C GLU A 341 -18.25 8.05 9.89
N GLU A 342 -17.37 8.00 10.89
CA GLU A 342 -16.10 8.74 10.92
C GLU A 342 -14.94 7.92 10.34
N ARG A 343 -15.02 6.59 10.44
CA ARG A 343 -13.97 5.63 10.06
C ARG A 343 -13.47 5.85 8.64
N ALA A 344 -14.38 5.94 7.68
CA ALA A 344 -14.02 6.13 6.28
C ALA A 344 -13.22 7.43 6.04
N GLY A 345 -13.61 8.52 6.71
CA GLY A 345 -12.90 9.80 6.60
C GLY A 345 -11.52 9.78 7.24
N ILE A 346 -11.38 9.11 8.39
CA ILE A 346 -10.10 8.99 9.11
C ILE A 346 -9.13 8.08 8.34
N LEU A 347 -9.60 6.92 7.85
CA LEU A 347 -8.79 6.03 7.00
C LEU A 347 -8.34 6.74 5.72
N ALA A 348 -9.23 7.47 5.04
CA ALA A 348 -8.87 8.23 3.84
C ALA A 348 -7.80 9.29 4.14
N LEU A 349 -7.90 10.01 5.25
CA LEU A 349 -6.88 10.98 5.67
C LEU A 349 -5.54 10.31 5.95
N LEU A 350 -5.52 9.23 6.74
CA LEU A 350 -4.30 8.50 7.08
C LEU A 350 -3.65 7.87 5.84
N MET A 351 -4.43 7.32 4.91
CA MET A 351 -3.91 6.78 3.64
C MET A 351 -3.32 7.89 2.76
N SER A 352 -3.98 9.04 2.65
CA SER A 352 -3.47 10.17 1.87
C SER A 352 -2.18 10.74 2.45
N LEU A 353 -2.13 10.95 3.77
CA LEU A 353 -0.92 11.40 4.47
C LEU A 353 0.19 10.35 4.34
N GLY A 354 -0.15 9.06 4.47
CA GLY A 354 0.79 7.96 4.31
C GLY A 354 1.42 7.94 2.92
N GLY A 355 0.62 8.12 1.88
CA GLY A 355 1.12 8.22 0.50
C GLY A 355 2.08 9.41 0.30
N VAL A 356 1.75 10.58 0.87
CA VAL A 356 2.65 11.73 0.86
C VAL A 356 3.94 11.43 1.62
N MET A 357 3.86 10.82 2.81
CA MET A 357 5.05 10.47 3.61
C MET A 357 5.94 9.46 2.85
N THR A 358 5.35 8.47 2.20
CA THR A 358 6.09 7.51 1.37
C THR A 358 6.80 8.20 0.21
N ALA A 359 6.14 9.14 -0.49
CA ALA A 359 6.75 9.89 -1.59
C ALA A 359 7.88 10.81 -1.09
N VAL A 360 7.68 11.51 0.05
CA VAL A 360 8.73 12.31 0.71
C VAL A 360 9.91 11.42 1.10
N GLY A 361 9.63 10.25 1.67
CA GLY A 361 10.65 9.28 2.01
C GLY A 361 11.47 8.84 0.79
N ALA A 362 10.84 8.53 -0.33
CA ALA A 362 11.52 8.17 -1.56
C ALA A 362 12.46 9.30 -2.06
N ALA A 363 12.01 10.55 -1.99
CA ALA A 363 12.82 11.71 -2.36
C ALA A 363 14.02 11.88 -1.40
N VAL A 364 13.82 11.74 -0.09
CA VAL A 364 14.89 11.76 0.91
C VAL A 364 15.87 10.62 0.68
N GLY A 365 15.37 9.40 0.42
CA GLY A 365 16.19 8.24 0.09
C GLY A 365 17.08 8.48 -1.12
N ALA A 366 16.52 9.05 -2.20
CA ALA A 366 17.27 9.43 -3.39
C ALA A 366 18.39 10.43 -3.06
N ALA A 367 18.07 11.50 -2.32
CA ALA A 367 19.02 12.53 -1.95
C ALA A 367 20.18 11.97 -1.11
N VAL A 368 19.87 11.19 -0.07
CA VAL A 368 20.88 10.56 0.80
C VAL A 368 21.71 9.54 0.04
N ALA A 369 21.09 8.69 -0.78
CA ALA A 369 21.81 7.67 -1.54
C ALA A 369 22.75 8.29 -2.60
N SER A 370 22.34 9.41 -3.22
CA SER A 370 23.15 10.12 -4.20
C SER A 370 24.28 10.91 -3.55
N ALA A 371 24.03 11.53 -2.37
CA ALA A 371 25.03 12.33 -1.66
C ALA A 371 26.05 11.47 -0.90
N ALA A 372 25.66 10.29 -0.44
CA ALA A 372 26.50 9.41 0.37
C ALA A 372 26.53 7.97 -0.18
N SER A 373 25.48 7.19 0.06
CA SER A 373 25.37 5.81 -0.43
C SER A 373 23.98 5.21 -0.17
N PRO A 374 23.59 4.12 -0.87
CA PRO A 374 22.40 3.34 -0.55
C PRO A 374 22.40 2.81 0.90
N ARG A 375 23.57 2.47 1.46
CA ARG A 375 23.74 2.04 2.86
C ARG A 375 23.37 3.16 3.85
N ALA A 376 23.80 4.39 3.58
CA ALA A 376 23.47 5.56 4.40
C ALA A 376 21.95 5.85 4.37
N ALA A 377 21.28 5.68 3.23
CA ALA A 377 19.84 5.84 3.13
C ALA A 377 19.09 4.82 4.00
N PHE A 378 19.53 3.56 4.03
CA PHE A 378 18.97 2.53 4.92
C PHE A 378 19.23 2.86 6.40
N ALA A 379 20.40 3.38 6.74
CA ALA A 379 20.70 3.82 8.11
C ALA A 379 19.77 4.95 8.55
N VAL A 380 19.53 5.94 7.68
CA VAL A 380 18.55 7.03 7.93
C VAL A 380 17.14 6.46 8.11
N ALA A 381 16.70 5.55 7.24
CA ALA A 381 15.38 4.93 7.34
C ALA A 381 15.22 4.17 8.67
N GLY A 382 16.19 3.34 9.03
CA GLY A 382 16.18 2.61 10.30
C GLY A 382 16.15 3.54 11.51
N ALA A 383 16.95 4.63 11.50
CA ALA A 383 16.95 5.64 12.56
C ALA A 383 15.59 6.34 12.71
N ILE A 384 14.93 6.70 11.60
CA ILE A 384 13.57 7.29 11.62
C ILE A 384 12.58 6.33 12.31
N VAL A 385 12.62 5.03 11.98
CA VAL A 385 11.73 4.04 12.60
C VAL A 385 12.04 3.84 14.08
N LEU A 386 13.31 3.85 14.49
CA LEU A 386 13.70 3.76 15.90
C LEU A 386 13.24 4.98 16.70
N VAL A 387 13.35 6.18 16.15
CA VAL A 387 12.81 7.40 16.76
C VAL A 387 11.28 7.28 16.91
N SER A 388 10.59 6.75 15.90
CA SER A 388 9.15 6.48 15.98
C SER A 388 8.79 5.46 17.05
N ALA A 389 9.61 4.42 17.25
CA ALA A 389 9.44 3.43 18.31
C ALA A 389 9.58 4.07 19.70
N VAL A 390 10.56 4.96 19.88
CA VAL A 390 10.75 5.72 21.13
C VAL A 390 9.54 6.64 21.36
N ALA A 391 9.09 7.38 20.36
CA ALA A 391 7.91 8.24 20.46
C ALA A 391 6.65 7.44 20.86
N ALA A 392 6.42 6.26 20.24
CA ALA A 392 5.32 5.38 20.60
C ALA A 392 5.40 4.92 22.05
N ARG A 393 6.61 4.59 22.55
CA ARG A 393 6.82 4.17 23.95
C ARG A 393 6.54 5.28 24.94
N LEU A 394 7.02 6.50 24.66
CA LEU A 394 6.79 7.66 25.52
C LEU A 394 5.30 8.00 25.62
N MET A 395 4.59 7.99 24.48
CA MET A 395 3.14 8.24 24.47
C MET A 395 2.35 7.17 25.25
N ALA A 396 2.75 5.91 25.18
CA ALA A 396 2.13 4.83 25.97
C ALA A 396 2.41 4.97 27.47
N ALA A 397 3.59 5.44 27.86
CA ALA A 397 3.93 5.71 29.27
C ALA A 397 3.11 6.87 29.83
N ASP A 398 2.92 7.95 29.06
CA ASP A 398 2.08 9.09 29.46
C ASP A 398 0.62 8.68 29.67
N GLU A 399 0.10 7.77 28.82
CA GLU A 399 -1.26 7.22 28.94
C GLU A 399 -1.42 6.42 30.24
N ALA A 400 -0.45 5.55 30.54
CA ALA A 400 -0.46 4.77 31.76
C ALA A 400 -0.40 5.66 33.01
N ALA A 401 0.44 6.70 33.01
CA ALA A 401 0.55 7.67 34.10
C ALA A 401 -0.74 8.47 34.30
N ALA A 402 -1.39 8.91 33.21
CA ALA A 402 -2.66 9.62 33.29
C ALA A 402 -3.79 8.73 33.83
N ALA A 403 -3.83 7.44 33.44
CA ALA A 403 -4.80 6.48 33.96
C ALA A 403 -4.65 6.24 35.48
N VAL A 404 -3.42 6.13 35.98
CA VAL A 404 -3.12 6.00 37.42
C VAL A 404 -3.49 7.27 38.17
N GLY A 405 -3.21 8.46 37.65
CA GLY A 405 -3.55 9.75 38.25
C GLY A 405 -5.07 9.98 38.41
N THR A 406 -5.89 9.41 37.51
CA THR A 406 -7.37 9.50 37.62
C THR A 406 -7.97 8.52 38.61
N LEU A 407 -7.25 7.45 38.97
CA LEU A 407 -7.66 6.43 39.94
C LEU A 407 -7.27 6.78 41.39
N SER A 408 -6.48 7.85 41.62
CA SER A 408 -6.19 8.33 42.98
C SER A 408 -7.47 8.93 43.57
N PRO A 409 -8.04 8.35 44.67
CA PRO A 409 -9.27 8.86 45.23
C PRO A 409 -9.01 10.26 45.79
N ARG A 410 -9.92 11.19 45.59
CA ARG A 410 -10.09 12.37 46.42
C ARG A 410 -10.35 11.91 47.87
N ALA A 411 -9.34 11.38 48.53
CA ALA A 411 -9.36 11.15 49.96
C ALA A 411 -9.27 12.49 50.67
N GLY A 412 -10.31 12.87 51.36
CA GLY A 412 -10.23 13.83 52.43
C GLY A 412 -10.72 15.25 52.18
N ARG A 413 -12.02 15.47 52.08
CA ARG A 413 -12.68 16.60 52.75
C ARG A 413 -13.92 16.08 53.49
N VAL A 414 -13.69 15.39 54.58
CA VAL A 414 -14.67 15.36 55.66
C VAL A 414 -14.64 16.75 56.31
N ARG A 415 -15.67 17.53 56.04
CA ARG A 415 -15.91 18.75 56.83
C ARG A 415 -16.34 18.32 58.23
N ARG A 416 -15.57 18.74 59.26
CA ARG A 416 -16.07 18.90 60.60
C ARG A 416 -16.92 20.16 60.68
#